data_d79b8efe0a3fce41dbe7b889b872d2ec
#
_entry.id   d79b8efe0a3fce41dbe7b889b872d2ec
#
_cell.length_a   1.000
_cell.length_b   1.000
_cell.length_c   1.000
_cell.angle_alpha   90.00
_cell.angle_beta   90.00
_cell.angle_gamma   90.00
#
_symmetry.space_group_name_H-M   'P 1'
#
loop_
_entity.id
_entity.type
_entity.pdbx_description
1 polymer ?
#
loop_
_entity_poly.entity_id
_entity_poly.type
_entity_poly.pdbx_seq_one_letter_code
_entity_poly.pdbx_strand_id
1 'polypeptide(L)'
;MYYVGTAPEANQRYHTTTYMIASCMEWSVRHGYELFDLGRSRRDSGACTFKINQGFEPTPLHYRHALLGAGAKIPSFTPSNPKTAFLRKAWSQLPIWACDTLSRRFATFLP
;
A
#
# COMPACT_ATOMS: atom_id res chain seq x y z
N MET A 1 -0.36 -3.04 10.02
CA MET A 1 0.80 -2.99 9.08
C MET A 1 0.46 -2.06 7.92
N TYR A 2 1.16 -0.93 7.77
CA TYR A 2 0.77 0.11 6.78
C TYR A 2 1.45 -0.06 5.42
N TYR A 3 2.68 -0.51 5.39
CA TYR A 3 3.45 -0.68 4.15
C TYR A 3 4.22 -1.98 4.18
N VAL A 4 4.17 -2.69 3.07
CA VAL A 4 4.92 -3.92 2.81
C VAL A 4 5.61 -3.74 1.46
N GLY A 5 6.90 -3.93 1.43
CA GLY A 5 7.68 -3.92 0.20
C GLY A 5 8.61 -5.13 0.16
N THR A 6 8.57 -5.84 -0.94
CA THR A 6 9.46 -6.98 -1.20
C THR A 6 10.05 -6.85 -2.60
N ALA A 7 11.29 -7.32 -2.80
CA ALA A 7 11.86 -7.40 -4.13
C ALA A 7 11.03 -8.39 -4.97
N PRO A 8 10.63 -8.03 -6.21
CA PRO A 8 9.78 -8.86 -7.04
C PRO A 8 10.32 -10.28 -7.24
N GLU A 9 11.62 -10.43 -7.47
CA GLU A 9 12.29 -11.71 -7.69
C GLU A 9 12.24 -12.59 -6.43
N ALA A 10 12.48 -11.99 -5.26
CA ALA A 10 12.41 -12.70 -4.00
C ALA A 10 10.97 -13.12 -3.68
N ASN A 11 10.00 -12.28 -4.00
CA ASN A 11 8.59 -12.62 -3.79
C ASN A 11 8.12 -13.74 -4.70
N GLN A 12 8.53 -13.75 -5.98
CA GLN A 12 8.20 -14.82 -6.92
C GLN A 12 8.80 -16.15 -6.51
N ARG A 13 10.06 -16.14 -6.05
CA ARG A 13 10.81 -17.37 -5.74
C ARG A 13 10.50 -17.93 -4.36
N TYR A 14 10.31 -17.08 -3.37
CA TYR A 14 10.24 -17.48 -1.96
C TYR A 14 8.94 -17.07 -1.26
N HIS A 15 7.99 -16.45 -1.97
CA HIS A 15 6.74 -15.92 -1.39
C HIS A 15 6.99 -15.04 -0.15
N THR A 16 8.02 -14.18 -0.24
CA THR A 16 8.52 -13.40 0.90
C THR A 16 7.46 -12.52 1.56
N THR A 17 6.51 -11.98 0.79
CA THR A 17 5.39 -11.21 1.34
C THR A 17 4.50 -12.04 2.25
N THR A 18 4.14 -13.26 1.82
CA THR A 18 3.34 -14.19 2.62
C THR A 18 4.08 -14.62 3.88
N TYR A 19 5.36 -14.97 3.75
CA TYR A 19 6.21 -15.35 4.88
C TYR A 19 6.31 -14.22 5.92
N MET A 20 6.53 -12.98 5.47
CA MET A 20 6.62 -11.83 6.35
C MET A 20 5.31 -11.56 7.11
N ILE A 21 4.17 -11.67 6.42
CA ILE A 21 2.85 -11.53 7.08
C ILE A 21 2.66 -12.62 8.13
N ALA A 22 2.92 -13.88 7.78
CA ALA A 22 2.81 -15.01 8.71
C ALA A 22 3.71 -14.83 9.94
N SER A 23 4.95 -14.40 9.75
CA SER A 23 5.88 -14.12 10.85
C SER A 23 5.39 -12.98 11.75
N CYS A 24 4.83 -11.92 11.18
CA CYS A 24 4.24 -10.82 11.95
C CYS A 24 3.00 -11.27 12.73
N MET A 25 2.17 -12.12 12.14
CA MET A 25 1.00 -12.69 12.84
C MET A 25 1.43 -13.56 14.01
N GLU A 26 2.39 -14.47 13.78
CA GLU A 26 2.94 -15.32 14.84
C GLU A 26 3.53 -14.49 15.99
N TRP A 27 4.30 -13.46 15.63
CA TRP A 27 4.84 -12.53 16.63
C TRP A 27 3.72 -11.83 17.42
N SER A 28 2.67 -11.38 16.75
CA SER A 28 1.53 -10.71 17.37
C SER A 28 0.80 -11.64 18.36
N VAL A 29 0.56 -12.89 17.98
CA VAL A 29 -0.06 -13.89 18.85
C VAL A 29 0.81 -14.13 20.09
N ARG A 30 2.12 -14.30 19.93
CA ARG A 30 3.06 -14.50 21.04
C ARG A 30 3.10 -13.32 22.04
N HIS A 31 2.75 -12.10 21.56
CA HIS A 31 2.71 -10.89 22.38
C HIS A 31 1.30 -10.54 22.88
N GLY A 32 0.33 -11.44 22.72
CA GLY A 32 -1.02 -11.30 23.25
C GLY A 32 -1.91 -10.30 22.47
N TYR A 33 -1.59 -9.98 21.23
CA TYR A 33 -2.48 -9.18 20.38
C TYR A 33 -3.65 -10.02 19.87
N GLU A 34 -4.87 -9.53 20.05
CA GLU A 34 -6.09 -10.21 19.61
C GLU A 34 -6.50 -9.89 18.18
N LEU A 35 -6.02 -8.77 17.64
CA LEU A 35 -6.36 -8.28 16.32
C LEU A 35 -5.11 -8.00 15.50
N PHE A 36 -5.07 -8.51 14.27
CA PHE A 36 -4.03 -8.21 13.29
C PHE A 36 -4.62 -7.55 12.05
N ASP A 37 -4.38 -6.24 11.90
CA ASP A 37 -4.91 -5.45 10.80
C ASP A 37 -3.84 -5.23 9.70
N LEU A 38 -4.14 -5.68 8.48
CA LEU A 38 -3.32 -5.45 7.28
C LEU A 38 -3.56 -4.08 6.64
N GLY A 39 -4.35 -3.24 7.27
CA GLY A 39 -4.71 -1.93 6.76
C GLY A 39 -5.65 -1.99 5.56
N ARG A 40 -6.03 -0.82 5.08
CA ARG A 40 -7.02 -0.66 4.03
C ARG A 40 -6.53 -1.15 2.67
N SER A 41 -7.47 -1.67 1.90
CA SER A 41 -7.29 -1.99 0.49
C SER A 41 -8.47 -1.45 -0.30
N ARG A 42 -8.21 -1.10 -1.54
CA ARG A 42 -9.30 -0.74 -2.44
C ARG A 42 -10.06 -2.01 -2.84
N ARG A 43 -11.40 -1.94 -2.84
CA ARG A 43 -12.24 -3.02 -3.35
C ARG A 43 -11.82 -3.35 -4.80
N ASP A 44 -11.86 -4.60 -5.17
CA ASP A 44 -11.50 -5.10 -6.51
C ASP A 44 -10.04 -4.83 -6.93
N SER A 45 -9.15 -4.58 -5.97
CA SER A 45 -7.71 -4.49 -6.23
C SER A 45 -7.00 -5.82 -5.97
N GLY A 46 -5.89 -6.06 -6.67
CA GLY A 46 -5.03 -7.22 -6.41
C GLY A 46 -4.58 -7.33 -4.95
N ALA A 47 -4.37 -6.18 -4.28
CA ALA A 47 -4.04 -6.16 -2.86
C ALA A 47 -5.20 -6.65 -1.98
N CYS A 48 -6.45 -6.34 -2.35
CA CYS A 48 -7.63 -6.85 -1.64
C CYS A 48 -7.76 -8.36 -1.84
N THR A 49 -7.69 -8.83 -3.08
CA THR A 49 -7.75 -10.26 -3.41
C THR A 49 -6.63 -11.04 -2.71
N PHE A 50 -5.41 -10.51 -2.71
CA PHE A 50 -4.28 -11.12 -2.00
C PHE A 50 -4.58 -11.32 -0.51
N LYS A 51 -5.10 -10.30 0.18
CA LYS A 51 -5.43 -10.37 1.61
C LYS A 51 -6.54 -11.40 1.88
N ILE A 52 -7.58 -11.42 1.07
CA ILE A 52 -8.66 -12.42 1.18
C ILE A 52 -8.11 -13.84 1.00
N ASN A 53 -7.24 -14.05 0.02
CA ASN A 53 -6.60 -15.35 -0.22
C ASN A 53 -5.67 -15.79 0.93
N GLN A 54 -5.20 -14.83 1.76
CA GLN A 54 -4.45 -15.13 2.99
C GLN A 54 -5.38 -15.41 4.19
N GLY A 55 -6.69 -15.42 4.00
CA GLY A 55 -7.67 -15.69 5.04
C GLY A 55 -8.14 -14.47 5.85
N PHE A 56 -7.79 -13.25 5.41
CA PHE A 56 -8.26 -12.03 6.08
C PHE A 56 -9.68 -11.66 5.66
N GLU A 57 -10.52 -11.34 6.64
CA GLU A 57 -11.88 -10.91 6.41
C GLU A 57 -11.93 -9.41 6.10
N PRO A 58 -12.53 -9.00 4.95
CA PRO A 58 -12.65 -7.60 4.60
C PRO A 58 -13.77 -6.92 5.37
N THR A 59 -13.42 -5.87 6.12
CA THR A 59 -14.40 -5.01 6.79
C THR A 59 -14.60 -3.72 5.99
N PRO A 60 -15.84 -3.36 5.60
CA PRO A 60 -16.12 -2.15 4.86
C PRO A 60 -15.75 -0.88 5.67
N LEU A 61 -15.01 0.02 5.04
CA LEU A 61 -14.71 1.34 5.61
C LEU A 61 -15.60 2.39 4.94
N HIS A 62 -16.33 3.14 5.77
CA HIS A 62 -17.20 4.21 5.31
C HIS A 62 -16.50 5.55 5.39
N TYR A 63 -16.26 6.19 4.22
CA TYR A 63 -15.67 7.51 4.14
C TYR A 63 -16.75 8.57 3.91
N ARG A 64 -16.65 9.68 4.65
CA ARG A 64 -17.43 10.89 4.40
C ARG A 64 -16.48 12.00 3.97
N HIS A 65 -16.82 12.70 2.92
CA HIS A 65 -16.05 13.84 2.41
C HIS A 65 -16.85 15.12 2.64
N ALA A 66 -16.24 16.09 3.32
CA ALA A 66 -16.77 17.45 3.44
C ALA A 66 -16.01 18.35 2.45
N LEU A 67 -16.71 18.93 1.49
CA LEU A 67 -16.12 19.86 0.53
C LEU A 67 -16.25 21.29 1.10
N LEU A 68 -15.14 21.91 1.46
CA LEU A 68 -15.10 23.19 2.17
C LEU A 68 -15.07 24.43 1.25
N GLY A 69 -15.28 24.27 -0.05
CA GLY A 69 -15.24 25.41 -0.98
C GLY A 69 -16.17 25.25 -2.18
N ALA A 70 -16.66 26.37 -2.71
CA ALA A 70 -17.42 26.40 -3.95
C ALA A 70 -16.54 25.87 -5.10
N GLY A 71 -16.98 24.78 -5.75
CA GLY A 71 -16.23 24.12 -6.82
C GLY A 71 -15.18 23.11 -6.38
N ALA A 72 -15.05 22.85 -5.08
CA ALA A 72 -14.17 21.78 -4.60
C ALA A 72 -14.63 20.42 -5.13
N LYS A 73 -13.68 19.63 -5.65
CA LYS A 73 -13.92 18.26 -6.13
C LYS A 73 -13.20 17.27 -5.24
N ILE A 74 -13.83 16.12 -5.02
CA ILE A 74 -13.17 15.01 -4.31
C ILE A 74 -11.92 14.61 -5.11
N PRO A 75 -10.71 14.67 -4.53
CA PRO A 75 -9.50 14.26 -5.22
C PRO A 75 -9.57 12.79 -5.60
N SER A 76 -9.61 12.47 -6.87
CA SER A 76 -9.54 11.09 -7.36
C SER A 76 -8.08 10.66 -7.53
N PHE A 77 -7.31 10.70 -6.43
CA PHE A 77 -5.94 10.19 -6.45
C PHE A 77 -5.97 8.66 -6.39
N THR A 78 -5.89 8.04 -7.54
CA THR A 78 -5.87 6.59 -7.67
C THR A 78 -4.48 6.14 -8.12
N PRO A 79 -3.79 5.25 -7.40
CA PRO A 79 -2.52 4.68 -7.86
C PRO A 79 -2.61 4.03 -9.25
N SER A 80 -3.81 3.58 -9.63
CA SER A 80 -4.10 2.98 -10.95
C SER A 80 -4.40 4.01 -12.04
N ASN A 81 -4.27 5.32 -11.79
CA ASN A 81 -4.54 6.33 -12.80
C ASN A 81 -3.52 6.19 -13.93
N PRO A 82 -3.95 6.02 -15.20
CA PRO A 82 -3.05 5.89 -16.35
C PRO A 82 -2.14 7.10 -16.52
N LYS A 83 -2.56 8.30 -16.08
CA LYS A 83 -1.74 9.52 -16.10
C LYS A 83 -0.50 9.43 -15.20
N THR A 84 -0.57 8.64 -14.13
CA THR A 84 0.56 8.42 -13.22
C THR A 84 1.39 7.19 -13.59
N ALA A 85 0.93 6.37 -14.53
CA ALA A 85 1.64 5.15 -14.94
C ALA A 85 3.02 5.48 -15.54
N PHE A 86 3.10 6.52 -16.36
CA PHE A 86 4.36 6.98 -16.95
C PHE A 86 5.34 7.43 -15.86
N LEU A 87 4.88 8.24 -14.91
CA LEU A 87 5.71 8.70 -13.78
C LEU A 87 6.22 7.54 -12.93
N ARG A 88 5.37 6.55 -12.64
CA ARG A 88 5.78 5.35 -11.91
C ARG A 88 6.83 4.55 -12.66
N LYS A 89 6.66 4.38 -13.99
CA LYS A 89 7.64 3.68 -14.82
C LYS A 89 8.98 4.45 -14.88
N ALA A 90 8.93 5.76 -15.04
CA ALA A 90 10.14 6.59 -15.00
C ALA A 90 10.82 6.50 -13.63
N TRP A 91 10.05 6.56 -12.53
CA TRP A 91 10.56 6.44 -11.17
C TRP A 91 11.23 5.10 -10.90
N SER A 92 10.65 4.00 -11.40
CA SER A 92 11.21 2.64 -11.20
C SER A 92 12.52 2.41 -11.97
N GLN A 93 12.86 3.26 -12.93
CA GLN A 93 14.10 3.19 -13.70
C GLN A 93 15.22 4.07 -13.13
N LEU A 94 14.89 4.92 -12.14
CA LEU A 94 15.89 5.77 -11.49
C LEU A 94 16.79 4.95 -10.55
N PRO A 95 18.10 5.25 -10.53
CA PRO A 95 18.99 4.64 -9.55
C PRO A 95 18.61 5.08 -8.12
N ILE A 96 18.87 4.23 -7.13
CA ILE A 96 18.44 4.43 -5.74
C ILE A 96 18.88 5.78 -5.17
N TRP A 97 20.10 6.23 -5.46
CA TRP A 97 20.61 7.52 -5.00
C TRP A 97 19.79 8.71 -5.52
N ALA A 98 19.31 8.63 -6.77
CA ALA A 98 18.45 9.66 -7.35
C ALA A 98 17.04 9.65 -6.71
N CYS A 99 16.49 8.45 -6.48
CA CYS A 99 15.22 8.30 -5.77
C CYS A 99 15.30 8.86 -4.34
N ASP A 100 16.38 8.59 -3.60
CA ASP A 100 16.57 9.10 -2.23
C ASP A 100 16.65 10.64 -2.22
N THR A 101 17.44 11.22 -3.11
CA THR A 101 17.60 12.69 -3.19
C THR A 101 16.27 13.37 -3.57
N LEU A 102 15.57 12.83 -4.55
CA LEU A 102 14.30 13.38 -5.02
C LEU A 102 13.20 13.19 -3.97
N SER A 103 13.11 12.02 -3.34
CA SER A 103 12.09 11.76 -2.31
C SER A 103 12.24 12.68 -1.10
N ARG A 104 13.46 12.93 -0.63
CA ARG A 104 13.72 13.89 0.46
C ARG A 104 13.23 15.30 0.11
N ARG A 105 13.38 15.71 -1.14
CA ARG A 105 12.99 17.05 -1.60
C ARG A 105 11.50 17.19 -1.85
N PHE A 106 10.84 16.11 -2.25
CA PHE A 106 9.41 16.08 -2.57
C PHE A 106 8.52 15.48 -1.49
N ALA A 107 9.09 14.84 -0.45
CA ALA A 107 8.32 14.22 0.63
C ALA A 107 7.40 15.21 1.38
N THR A 108 7.77 16.48 1.42
CA THR A 108 6.95 17.55 2.02
C THR A 108 5.68 17.88 1.22
N PHE A 109 5.59 17.45 -0.05
CA PHE A 109 4.43 17.71 -0.91
C PHE A 109 3.53 16.48 -1.08
N LEU A 110 3.92 15.34 -0.52
CA LEU A 110 3.11 14.12 -0.55
C LEU A 110 2.33 14.01 0.77
N PRO A 111 1.00 13.88 0.71
CA PRO A 111 0.16 13.70 1.90
C PRO A 111 0.40 12.35 2.59
#